data_1b09298cc1fa9c92b57d206b9e1cb23b
#
_entry.id   1b09298cc1fa9c92b57d206b9e1cb23b
#
_cell.length_a   1.000
_cell.length_b   1.000
_cell.length_c   1.000
_cell.angle_alpha   90.00
_cell.angle_beta   90.00
_cell.angle_gamma   90.00
#
_symmetry.space_group_name_H-M   'P 1'
#
loop_
_entity.id
_entity.type
_entity.pdbx_description
1 polymer ?
#
loop_
_entity_poly.entity_id
_entity_poly.type
_entity_poly.pdbx_seq_one_letter_code
_entity_poly.pdbx_strand_id
1 'polypeptide(L)'
;MVVIGATNRPDAVDPALRRPGRFDREITIGMPDKSARKEILQVHTRNVPLCGEDDVKNNVCDKSDLVSLDELAEMTHGYTGADIAALVKEAAMARLRKAIDQKIIDLEQPEIPQGILEKIRISKQDFLDGMKYVQPTVLREIIVEMPEVKWDDIGGGYDKVKQELKETVEWPIKYRSYFDELGIDPPRGILLFGPPGGTGKTLLAKAVATESGGSNFISVRGGRRC
;
A
#
# COMPACT_ATOMS: atom_id res chain seq x y z
N MET A 1 -9.26 -36.03 -14.58
CA MET A 1 -8.13 -35.32 -13.95
C MET A 1 -8.36 -33.83 -14.14
N VAL A 2 -8.28 -33.02 -13.09
CA VAL A 2 -8.38 -31.56 -13.17
C VAL A 2 -7.00 -30.99 -12.88
N VAL A 3 -6.54 -30.06 -13.71
CA VAL A 3 -5.24 -29.39 -13.54
C VAL A 3 -5.52 -27.91 -13.26
N ILE A 4 -4.93 -27.41 -12.19
CA ILE A 4 -5.04 -26.00 -11.78
C ILE A 4 -3.63 -25.40 -11.82
N GLY A 5 -3.46 -24.33 -12.59
CA GLY A 5 -2.24 -23.53 -12.64
C GLY A 5 -2.44 -22.18 -11.95
N ALA A 6 -1.46 -21.72 -11.20
CA ALA A 6 -1.47 -20.38 -10.58
C ALA A 6 -0.25 -19.59 -11.06
N THR A 7 -0.47 -18.35 -11.48
CA THR A 7 0.58 -17.43 -11.93
C THR A 7 0.17 -15.99 -11.65
N ASN A 8 1.15 -15.14 -11.35
CA ASN A 8 0.96 -13.70 -11.27
C ASN A 8 1.20 -13.01 -12.65
N ARG A 9 1.63 -13.76 -13.66
CA ARG A 9 1.92 -13.24 -15.01
C ARG A 9 1.19 -14.06 -16.08
N PRO A 10 -0.11 -13.83 -16.30
CA PRO A 10 -0.90 -14.57 -17.28
C PRO A 10 -0.31 -14.44 -18.70
N ASP A 11 0.25 -13.28 -19.04
CA ASP A 11 0.84 -13.02 -20.37
C ASP A 11 2.14 -13.81 -20.62
N ALA A 12 2.78 -14.34 -19.58
CA ALA A 12 3.96 -15.19 -19.72
C ALA A 12 3.63 -16.66 -20.00
N VAL A 13 2.37 -17.05 -19.87
CA VAL A 13 1.90 -18.39 -20.19
C VAL A 13 1.72 -18.51 -21.69
N ASP A 14 2.31 -19.58 -22.27
CA ASP A 14 2.20 -19.86 -23.70
C ASP A 14 0.72 -19.84 -24.16
N PRO A 15 0.38 -19.02 -25.17
CA PRO A 15 -0.99 -18.97 -25.71
C PRO A 15 -1.55 -20.34 -26.12
N ALA A 16 -0.69 -21.29 -26.47
CA ALA A 16 -1.08 -22.66 -26.79
C ALA A 16 -1.67 -23.40 -25.57
N LEU A 17 -1.26 -23.03 -24.36
CA LEU A 17 -1.83 -23.60 -23.11
C LEU A 17 -3.17 -22.99 -22.73
N ARG A 18 -3.50 -21.80 -23.22
CA ARG A 18 -4.75 -21.06 -22.95
C ARG A 18 -5.87 -21.39 -23.96
N ARG A 19 -5.66 -22.40 -24.81
CA ARG A 19 -6.66 -22.85 -25.80
C ARG A 19 -7.70 -23.75 -25.15
N PRO A 20 -8.95 -23.82 -25.72
CA PRO A 20 -9.99 -24.72 -25.26
C PRO A 20 -9.50 -26.16 -25.10
N GLY A 21 -9.92 -26.81 -24.00
CA GLY A 21 -9.49 -28.17 -23.65
C GLY A 21 -8.18 -28.26 -22.86
N ARG A 22 -7.57 -27.11 -22.50
CA ARG A 22 -6.39 -26.98 -21.61
C ARG A 22 -6.72 -26.05 -20.45
N PHE A 23 -6.06 -24.91 -20.30
CA PHE A 23 -6.43 -23.85 -19.37
C PHE A 23 -7.47 -22.91 -20.03
N ASP A 24 -8.67 -23.38 -20.17
CA ASP A 24 -9.77 -22.65 -20.83
C ASP A 24 -10.57 -21.74 -19.88
N ARG A 25 -10.29 -21.82 -18.60
CA ARG A 25 -10.87 -20.97 -17.57
C ARG A 25 -9.79 -20.16 -16.90
N GLU A 26 -9.92 -18.83 -16.96
CA GLU A 26 -9.06 -17.89 -16.28
C GLU A 26 -9.88 -17.21 -15.19
N ILE A 27 -9.41 -17.32 -13.96
CA ILE A 27 -10.02 -16.69 -12.79
C ILE A 27 -9.03 -15.67 -12.23
N THR A 28 -9.40 -14.42 -12.33
CA THR A 28 -8.59 -13.33 -11.78
C THR A 28 -8.92 -13.17 -10.30
N ILE A 29 -7.91 -13.33 -9.44
CA ILE A 29 -8.00 -13.04 -8.01
C ILE A 29 -7.49 -11.62 -7.78
N GLY A 30 -8.42 -10.71 -7.49
CA GLY A 30 -8.12 -9.30 -7.24
C GLY A 30 -7.61 -9.06 -5.82
N MET A 31 -7.37 -7.77 -5.55
CA MET A 31 -7.01 -7.30 -4.22
C MET A 31 -8.19 -7.50 -3.25
N PRO A 32 -7.92 -7.86 -1.98
CA PRO A 32 -8.96 -7.99 -0.98
C PRO A 32 -9.59 -6.62 -0.66
N ASP A 33 -10.91 -6.57 -0.64
CA ASP A 33 -11.68 -5.43 -0.15
C ASP A 33 -11.61 -5.33 1.39
N LYS A 34 -12.25 -4.34 2.00
CA LYS A 34 -12.24 -4.14 3.45
C LYS A 34 -12.77 -5.37 4.20
N SER A 35 -13.84 -5.99 3.69
CA SER A 35 -14.47 -7.17 4.30
C SER A 35 -13.52 -8.37 4.26
N ALA A 36 -12.95 -8.64 3.09
CA ALA A 36 -11.98 -9.71 2.92
C ALA A 36 -10.73 -9.51 3.78
N ARG A 37 -10.21 -8.26 3.90
CA ARG A 37 -9.07 -7.97 4.78
C ARG A 37 -9.40 -8.23 6.25
N LYS A 38 -10.62 -7.90 6.71
CA LYS A 38 -11.07 -8.23 8.06
C LYS A 38 -11.07 -9.75 8.28
N GLU A 39 -11.59 -10.53 7.34
CA GLU A 39 -11.57 -11.99 7.43
C GLU A 39 -10.15 -12.56 7.45
N ILE A 40 -9.27 -12.03 6.61
CA ILE A 40 -7.85 -12.40 6.60
C ILE A 40 -7.19 -12.06 7.94
N LEU A 41 -7.45 -10.88 8.51
CA LEU A 41 -6.99 -10.51 9.84
C LEU A 41 -7.49 -11.51 10.89
N GLN A 42 -8.78 -11.89 10.88
CA GLN A 42 -9.35 -12.89 11.79
C GLN A 42 -8.61 -14.23 11.72
N VAL A 43 -8.27 -14.68 10.51
CA VAL A 43 -7.53 -15.94 10.33
C VAL A 43 -6.13 -15.85 10.94
N HIS A 44 -5.39 -14.77 10.64
CA HIS A 44 -4.00 -14.64 11.11
C HIS A 44 -3.88 -14.27 12.59
N THR A 45 -4.92 -13.68 13.18
CA THR A 45 -4.93 -13.31 14.60
C THR A 45 -5.58 -14.37 15.51
N ARG A 46 -6.09 -15.48 14.96
CA ARG A 46 -6.79 -16.52 15.73
C ARG A 46 -6.01 -17.03 16.93
N ASN A 47 -4.71 -17.23 16.78
CA ASN A 47 -3.82 -17.76 17.81
C ASN A 47 -2.93 -16.68 18.44
N VAL A 48 -3.25 -15.42 18.21
CA VAL A 48 -2.46 -14.28 18.66
C VAL A 48 -3.19 -13.61 19.83
N PRO A 49 -2.55 -13.41 20.99
CA PRO A 49 -3.17 -12.79 22.16
C PRO A 49 -3.33 -11.28 21.93
N LEU A 50 -4.47 -10.89 21.36
CA LEU A 50 -4.83 -9.49 21.17
C LEU A 50 -5.41 -8.89 22.45
N CYS A 51 -5.23 -7.59 22.64
CA CYS A 51 -5.90 -6.83 23.68
C CYS A 51 -7.40 -6.70 23.33
N GLY A 52 -8.25 -7.47 24.00
CA GLY A 52 -9.71 -7.50 23.83
C GLY A 52 -10.45 -6.69 24.92
N GLU A 53 -11.77 -6.58 24.78
CA GLU A 53 -12.62 -5.89 25.77
C GLU A 53 -12.54 -6.52 27.16
N ASP A 54 -12.39 -7.84 27.24
CA ASP A 54 -12.29 -8.56 28.52
C ASP A 54 -10.94 -8.31 29.20
N ASP A 55 -9.86 -8.16 28.42
CA ASP A 55 -8.55 -7.81 28.97
C ASP A 55 -8.54 -6.37 29.53
N VAL A 56 -9.31 -5.45 28.92
CA VAL A 56 -9.49 -4.09 29.44
C VAL A 56 -10.27 -4.10 30.76
N LYS A 57 -11.32 -4.92 30.87
CA LYS A 57 -12.09 -5.07 32.12
C LYS A 57 -11.25 -5.65 33.26
N ASN A 58 -10.31 -6.53 32.95
CA ASN A 58 -9.40 -7.17 33.88
C ASN A 58 -8.13 -6.35 34.17
N ASN A 59 -8.03 -5.12 33.70
CA ASN A 59 -6.86 -4.23 33.83
C ASN A 59 -5.55 -4.84 33.27
N VAL A 60 -5.63 -5.69 32.28
CA VAL A 60 -4.46 -6.24 31.57
C VAL A 60 -3.99 -5.28 30.46
N CYS A 61 -4.92 -4.53 29.87
CA CYS A 61 -4.65 -3.52 28.84
C CYS A 61 -5.45 -2.24 29.14
N ASP A 62 -4.98 -1.11 28.58
CA ASP A 62 -5.73 0.14 28.59
C ASP A 62 -6.77 0.18 27.47
N LYS A 63 -7.80 1.02 27.60
CA LYS A 63 -8.81 1.22 26.55
C LYS A 63 -8.21 1.71 25.24
N SER A 64 -7.12 2.45 25.27
CA SER A 64 -6.38 2.93 24.10
C SER A 64 -5.68 1.82 23.33
N ASP A 65 -5.43 0.68 24.00
CA ASP A 65 -4.71 -0.47 23.47
C ASP A 65 -5.65 -1.50 22.81
N LEU A 66 -6.96 -1.28 22.93
CA LEU A 66 -7.97 -2.17 22.33
C LEU A 66 -7.76 -2.33 20.83
N VAL A 67 -7.72 -3.57 20.38
CA VAL A 67 -7.55 -3.92 18.97
C VAL A 67 -8.91 -4.16 18.32
N SER A 68 -9.30 -3.26 17.42
CA SER A 68 -10.46 -3.45 16.55
C SER A 68 -10.02 -3.94 15.18
N LEU A 69 -10.49 -5.12 14.77
CA LEU A 69 -10.18 -5.67 13.45
C LEU A 69 -10.83 -4.86 12.32
N ASP A 70 -11.93 -4.15 12.59
CA ASP A 70 -12.58 -3.27 11.62
C ASP A 70 -11.72 -2.04 11.33
N GLU A 71 -11.16 -1.42 12.37
CA GLU A 71 -10.22 -0.30 12.22
C GLU A 71 -8.93 -0.74 11.52
N LEU A 72 -8.38 -1.90 11.90
CA LEU A 72 -7.20 -2.44 11.23
C LEU A 72 -7.46 -2.72 9.75
N ALA A 73 -8.65 -3.25 9.38
CA ALA A 73 -9.03 -3.46 8.01
C ALA A 73 -9.17 -2.15 7.21
N GLU A 74 -9.55 -1.04 7.85
CA GLU A 74 -9.53 0.30 7.25
C GLU A 74 -8.10 0.79 7.00
N MET A 75 -7.24 0.67 8.01
CA MET A 75 -5.87 1.17 7.95
C MET A 75 -4.98 0.37 6.99
N THR A 76 -5.29 -0.90 6.73
CA THR A 76 -4.54 -1.79 5.83
C THR A 76 -4.98 -1.71 4.38
N HIS A 77 -5.37 -0.52 3.88
CA HIS A 77 -5.72 -0.34 2.48
C HIS A 77 -4.54 -0.71 1.57
N GLY A 78 -4.80 -1.50 0.52
CA GLY A 78 -3.78 -1.96 -0.42
C GLY A 78 -2.89 -3.13 0.07
N TYR A 79 -3.17 -3.69 1.25
CA TYR A 79 -2.47 -4.88 1.74
C TYR A 79 -3.04 -6.16 1.11
N THR A 80 -2.16 -7.07 0.76
CA THR A 80 -2.49 -8.45 0.38
C THR A 80 -2.59 -9.35 1.61
N GLY A 81 -3.03 -10.59 1.44
CA GLY A 81 -3.02 -11.57 2.54
C GLY A 81 -1.62 -11.81 3.12
N ALA A 82 -0.60 -11.80 2.27
CA ALA A 82 0.80 -11.94 2.70
C ALA A 82 1.28 -10.73 3.52
N ASP A 83 0.89 -9.51 3.12
CA ASP A 83 1.23 -8.30 3.86
C ASP A 83 0.55 -8.28 5.23
N ILE A 84 -0.71 -8.73 5.31
CA ILE A 84 -1.43 -8.84 6.58
C ILE A 84 -0.78 -9.87 7.50
N ALA A 85 -0.36 -11.02 6.98
CA ALA A 85 0.37 -12.01 7.75
C ALA A 85 1.71 -11.46 8.28
N ALA A 86 2.44 -10.72 7.44
CA ALA A 86 3.68 -10.05 7.83
C ALA A 86 3.42 -8.96 8.89
N LEU A 87 2.34 -8.20 8.77
CA LEU A 87 1.95 -7.18 9.74
C LEU A 87 1.64 -7.79 11.11
N VAL A 88 0.87 -8.87 11.17
CA VAL A 88 0.56 -9.58 12.43
C VAL A 88 1.83 -10.08 13.09
N LYS A 89 2.75 -10.66 12.30
CA LYS A 89 4.06 -11.12 12.79
C LYS A 89 4.89 -9.96 13.33
N GLU A 90 4.96 -8.84 12.62
CA GLU A 90 5.76 -7.68 13.05
C GLU A 90 5.15 -7.00 14.29
N ALA A 91 3.82 -6.93 14.41
CA ALA A 91 3.16 -6.46 15.62
C ALA A 91 3.49 -7.35 16.84
N ALA A 92 3.50 -8.67 16.66
CA ALA A 92 3.93 -9.60 17.70
C ALA A 92 5.40 -9.39 18.10
N MET A 93 6.28 -9.19 17.11
CA MET A 93 7.69 -8.89 17.37
C MET A 93 7.90 -7.54 18.04
N ALA A 94 7.12 -6.52 17.68
CA ALA A 94 7.15 -5.21 18.34
C ALA A 94 6.78 -5.33 19.82
N ARG A 95 5.73 -6.12 20.13
CA ARG A 95 5.33 -6.38 21.50
C ARG A 95 6.40 -7.14 22.28
N LEU A 96 7.01 -8.14 21.65
CA LEU A 96 8.09 -8.91 22.27
C LEU A 96 9.31 -8.02 22.60
N ARG A 97 9.73 -7.15 21.67
CA ARG A 97 10.82 -6.19 21.92
C ARG A 97 10.49 -5.29 23.12
N LYS A 98 9.27 -4.73 23.18
CA LYS A 98 8.83 -3.91 24.33
C LYS A 98 8.86 -4.71 25.65
N ALA A 99 8.45 -5.96 25.63
CA ALA A 99 8.47 -6.81 26.83
C ALA A 99 9.91 -7.11 27.32
N ILE A 100 10.85 -7.27 26.40
CA ILE A 100 12.28 -7.44 26.73
C ILE A 100 12.86 -6.13 27.29
N ASP A 101 12.61 -4.99 26.65
CA ASP A 101 13.08 -3.67 27.06
C ASP A 101 12.55 -3.30 28.46
N GLN A 102 11.33 -3.69 28.77
CA GLN A 102 10.69 -3.49 30.08
C GLN A 102 11.14 -4.53 31.13
N LYS A 103 12.07 -5.43 30.77
CA LYS A 103 12.53 -6.53 31.63
C LYS A 103 11.42 -7.45 32.16
N ILE A 104 10.31 -7.53 31.42
CA ILE A 104 9.22 -8.48 31.70
C ILE A 104 9.67 -9.89 31.31
N ILE A 105 10.47 -9.98 30.23
CA ILE A 105 11.10 -11.22 29.76
C ILE A 105 12.60 -11.07 29.93
N ASP A 106 13.20 -12.02 30.68
CA ASP A 106 14.63 -12.13 30.84
C ASP A 106 15.15 -13.19 29.87
N LEU A 107 15.97 -12.78 28.91
CA LEU A 107 16.56 -13.70 27.91
C LEU A 107 17.66 -14.63 28.48
N GLU A 108 18.16 -14.34 29.68
CA GLU A 108 19.17 -15.19 30.34
C GLU A 108 18.55 -16.44 30.98
N GLN A 109 17.22 -16.47 31.15
CA GLN A 109 16.51 -17.63 31.69
C GLN A 109 16.09 -18.58 30.55
N PRO A 110 16.39 -19.89 30.63
CA PRO A 110 16.08 -20.85 29.57
C PRO A 110 14.60 -21.13 29.40
N GLU A 111 13.77 -20.82 30.39
CA GLU A 111 12.31 -21.01 30.35
C GLU A 111 11.57 -19.72 30.71
N ILE A 112 10.67 -19.31 29.84
CA ILE A 112 9.77 -18.18 30.10
C ILE A 112 8.62 -18.70 30.98
N PRO A 113 8.39 -18.14 32.19
CA PRO A 113 7.28 -18.56 33.04
C PRO A 113 5.93 -18.37 32.31
N GLN A 114 5.09 -19.39 32.30
CA GLN A 114 3.79 -19.38 31.61
C GLN A 114 2.90 -18.18 32.03
N GLY A 115 2.96 -17.80 33.30
CA GLY A 115 2.20 -16.65 33.82
C GLY A 115 2.62 -15.27 33.24
N ILE A 116 3.81 -15.18 32.65
CA ILE A 116 4.26 -13.95 31.96
C ILE A 116 3.66 -13.90 30.54
N LEU A 117 3.65 -15.03 29.82
CA LEU A 117 3.08 -15.13 28.49
C LEU A 117 1.57 -14.80 28.47
N GLU A 118 0.86 -15.17 29.53
CA GLU A 118 -0.57 -14.89 29.70
C GLU A 118 -0.87 -13.39 29.85
N LYS A 119 0.10 -12.60 30.33
CA LYS A 119 -0.05 -11.14 30.52
C LYS A 119 0.36 -10.33 29.30
N ILE A 120 1.05 -10.94 28.34
CA ILE A 120 1.47 -10.24 27.13
C ILE A 120 0.31 -10.20 26.15
N ARG A 121 -0.19 -9.00 25.87
CA ARG A 121 -1.22 -8.75 24.86
C ARG A 121 -0.68 -7.80 23.81
N ILE A 122 -1.02 -8.06 22.54
CA ILE A 122 -0.67 -7.18 21.44
C ILE A 122 -1.68 -6.06 21.38
N SER A 123 -1.18 -4.84 21.43
CA SER A 123 -1.96 -3.62 21.43
C SER A 123 -2.15 -3.04 20.03
N LYS A 124 -3.10 -2.12 19.88
CA LYS A 124 -3.27 -1.33 18.65
C LYS A 124 -1.97 -0.59 18.27
N GLN A 125 -1.23 -0.09 19.26
CA GLN A 125 0.03 0.61 19.03
C GLN A 125 1.09 -0.31 18.42
N ASP A 126 1.12 -1.59 18.78
CA ASP A 126 2.07 -2.56 18.22
C ASP A 126 1.80 -2.80 16.73
N PHE A 127 0.52 -2.79 16.31
CA PHE A 127 0.15 -2.83 14.89
C PHE A 127 0.56 -1.56 14.16
N LEU A 128 0.36 -0.38 14.75
CA LEU A 128 0.82 0.89 14.16
C LEU A 128 2.33 0.94 13.98
N ASP A 129 3.07 0.43 14.96
CA ASP A 129 4.52 0.31 14.86
C ASP A 129 4.91 -0.71 13.78
N GLY A 130 4.21 -1.85 13.67
CA GLY A 130 4.41 -2.84 12.62
C GLY A 130 4.16 -2.30 11.21
N MET A 131 3.16 -1.44 11.01
CA MET A 131 2.86 -0.81 9.73
C MET A 131 4.01 0.07 9.18
N LYS A 132 4.87 0.59 10.05
CA LYS A 132 6.06 1.35 9.64
C LYS A 132 7.07 0.48 8.88
N TYR A 133 7.10 -0.82 9.19
CA TYR A 133 8.04 -1.78 8.59
C TYR A 133 7.42 -2.58 7.44
N VAL A 134 6.11 -2.78 7.46
CA VAL A 134 5.40 -3.56 6.44
C VAL A 134 4.67 -2.61 5.48
N GLN A 135 5.26 -2.42 4.31
CA GLN A 135 4.63 -1.64 3.24
C GLN A 135 3.76 -2.54 2.36
N PRO A 136 2.60 -2.05 1.87
CA PRO A 136 1.74 -2.80 0.95
C PRO A 136 2.50 -3.25 -0.29
N THR A 137 2.37 -4.52 -0.66
CA THR A 137 3.03 -5.09 -1.86
C THR A 137 2.63 -4.37 -3.13
N VAL A 138 1.38 -3.93 -3.23
CA VAL A 138 0.88 -3.16 -4.38
C VAL A 138 1.63 -1.85 -4.57
N LEU A 139 2.01 -1.18 -3.49
CA LEU A 139 2.83 0.04 -3.58
C LEU A 139 4.29 -0.27 -3.98
N ARG A 140 4.77 -1.51 -3.76
CA ARG A 140 6.12 -1.92 -4.21
C ARG A 140 6.16 -2.25 -5.70
N GLU A 141 5.09 -2.82 -6.25
CA GLU A 141 4.98 -3.09 -7.69
C GLU A 141 4.72 -1.82 -8.51
N ILE A 142 4.03 -0.86 -7.91
CA ILE A 142 3.88 0.48 -8.43
C ILE A 142 5.05 1.29 -7.86
N ILE A 143 6.09 1.51 -8.65
CA ILE A 143 7.17 2.42 -8.27
C ILE A 143 6.55 3.81 -8.19
N VAL A 144 6.11 4.19 -6.99
CA VAL A 144 5.76 5.58 -6.68
C VAL A 144 7.09 6.32 -6.61
N GLU A 145 7.55 6.76 -7.76
CA GLU A 145 8.64 7.71 -7.80
C GLU A 145 8.10 9.01 -7.20
N MET A 146 8.68 9.50 -6.11
CA MET A 146 8.52 10.89 -5.72
C MET A 146 9.56 11.69 -6.52
N PRO A 147 9.19 12.32 -7.61
CA PRO A 147 10.13 13.11 -8.37
C PRO A 147 10.43 14.38 -7.59
N GLU A 148 11.71 14.68 -7.37
CA GLU A 148 12.18 15.93 -6.78
C GLU A 148 12.42 17.03 -7.83
N VAL A 149 11.81 16.92 -9.01
CA VAL A 149 12.00 17.84 -10.13
C VAL A 149 11.06 19.03 -10.00
N LYS A 150 11.62 20.23 -9.99
CA LYS A 150 10.86 21.50 -9.96
C LYS A 150 10.76 22.12 -11.36
N TRP A 151 9.85 23.08 -11.53
CA TRP A 151 9.73 23.82 -12.77
C TRP A 151 11.01 24.56 -13.15
N ASP A 152 11.80 24.99 -12.18
CA ASP A 152 13.06 25.72 -12.38
C ASP A 152 14.19 24.83 -12.91
N ASP A 153 14.09 23.51 -12.69
CA ASP A 153 15.06 22.53 -13.20
C ASP A 153 14.88 22.27 -14.71
N ILE A 154 13.81 22.77 -15.30
CA ILE A 154 13.48 22.57 -16.70
C ILE A 154 13.77 23.84 -17.48
N GLY A 155 14.91 23.87 -18.17
CA GLY A 155 15.28 24.89 -19.11
C GLY A 155 14.73 24.66 -20.52
N GLY A 156 15.13 25.48 -21.48
CA GLY A 156 14.90 25.21 -22.93
C GLY A 156 13.67 25.87 -23.55
N GLY A 157 13.14 26.96 -22.98
CA GLY A 157 12.07 27.73 -23.62
C GLY A 157 10.69 27.09 -23.62
N TYR A 158 10.43 26.20 -22.65
CA TYR A 158 9.14 25.52 -22.47
C TYR A 158 8.11 26.33 -21.68
N ASP A 159 8.23 27.66 -21.59
CA ASP A 159 7.37 28.49 -20.74
C ASP A 159 5.88 28.33 -21.08
N LYS A 160 5.56 28.28 -22.38
CA LYS A 160 4.17 28.03 -22.82
C LYS A 160 3.66 26.67 -22.40
N VAL A 161 4.48 25.62 -22.56
CA VAL A 161 4.10 24.25 -22.20
C VAL A 161 3.98 24.12 -20.68
N LYS A 162 4.88 24.75 -19.92
CA LYS A 162 4.79 24.80 -18.45
C LYS A 162 3.50 25.49 -18.00
N GLN A 163 3.15 26.62 -18.62
CA GLN A 163 1.93 27.34 -18.29
C GLN A 163 0.67 26.50 -18.60
N GLU A 164 0.62 25.87 -19.76
CA GLU A 164 -0.49 25.01 -20.16
C GLU A 164 -0.64 23.81 -19.22
N LEU A 165 0.46 23.20 -18.80
CA LEU A 165 0.43 22.11 -17.82
C LEU A 165 -0.01 22.57 -16.42
N LYS A 166 0.40 23.75 -15.98
CA LYS A 166 -0.06 24.34 -14.72
C LYS A 166 -1.57 24.57 -14.76
N GLU A 167 -2.08 25.18 -15.81
CA GLU A 167 -3.50 25.45 -15.97
C GLU A 167 -4.34 24.18 -16.05
N THR A 168 -3.82 23.16 -16.71
CA THR A 168 -4.55 21.92 -16.98
C THR A 168 -4.51 20.92 -15.81
N VAL A 169 -3.42 20.88 -15.03
CA VAL A 169 -3.23 19.89 -13.95
C VAL A 169 -3.23 20.53 -12.57
N GLU A 170 -2.40 21.58 -12.37
CA GLU A 170 -2.25 22.15 -11.03
C GLU A 170 -3.50 22.93 -10.58
N TRP A 171 -4.08 23.74 -11.46
CA TRP A 171 -5.22 24.58 -11.09
C TRP A 171 -6.46 23.77 -10.69
N PRO A 172 -6.87 22.70 -11.40
CA PRO A 172 -7.98 21.85 -10.96
C PRO A 172 -7.75 21.18 -9.60
N ILE A 173 -6.49 20.90 -9.24
CA ILE A 173 -6.15 20.32 -7.96
C ILE A 173 -6.13 21.37 -6.86
N LYS A 174 -5.48 22.52 -7.11
CA LYS A 174 -5.31 23.60 -6.13
C LYS A 174 -6.58 24.42 -5.92
N TYR A 175 -7.37 24.59 -6.95
CA TYR A 175 -8.54 25.48 -6.98
C TYR A 175 -9.84 24.75 -7.34
N ARG A 176 -10.00 23.54 -6.85
CA ARG A 176 -11.12 22.65 -7.17
C ARG A 176 -12.49 23.32 -6.98
N SER A 177 -12.69 24.08 -5.91
CA SER A 177 -13.93 24.76 -5.61
C SER A 177 -14.35 25.75 -6.70
N TYR A 178 -13.39 26.48 -7.30
CA TYR A 178 -13.67 27.42 -8.37
C TYR A 178 -14.08 26.71 -9.67
N PHE A 179 -13.47 25.56 -9.96
CA PHE A 179 -13.84 24.74 -11.12
C PHE A 179 -15.25 24.17 -10.98
N ASP A 180 -15.60 23.69 -9.78
CA ASP A 180 -16.93 23.18 -9.47
C ASP A 180 -18.00 24.31 -9.57
N GLU A 181 -17.72 25.51 -9.07
CA GLU A 181 -18.62 26.69 -9.15
C GLU A 181 -18.83 27.18 -10.57
N LEU A 182 -17.78 27.13 -11.40
CA LEU A 182 -17.85 27.55 -12.80
C LEU A 182 -18.37 26.46 -13.74
N GLY A 183 -18.59 25.22 -13.23
CA GLY A 183 -19.05 24.10 -14.05
C GLY A 183 -18.03 23.63 -15.07
N ILE A 184 -16.73 23.83 -14.82
CA ILE A 184 -15.65 23.45 -15.74
C ILE A 184 -15.11 22.08 -15.36
N ASP A 185 -15.31 21.08 -16.22
CA ASP A 185 -14.71 19.76 -16.06
C ASP A 185 -13.25 19.78 -16.53
N PRO A 186 -12.27 19.45 -15.64
CA PRO A 186 -10.89 19.36 -16.04
C PRO A 186 -10.64 18.15 -16.97
N PRO A 187 -9.69 18.24 -17.90
CA PRO A 187 -9.37 17.14 -18.79
C PRO A 187 -8.83 15.93 -18.00
N ARG A 188 -9.25 14.73 -18.38
CA ARG A 188 -8.86 13.47 -17.70
C ARG A 188 -7.56 12.87 -18.20
N GLY A 189 -6.98 13.41 -19.26
CA GLY A 189 -5.74 12.89 -19.84
C GLY A 189 -5.03 13.94 -20.70
N ILE A 190 -3.71 13.94 -20.64
CA ILE A 190 -2.83 14.81 -21.40
C ILE A 190 -1.81 13.94 -22.13
N LEU A 191 -1.64 14.19 -23.43
CA LEU A 191 -0.64 13.51 -24.23
C LEU A 191 0.53 14.46 -24.57
N LEU A 192 1.70 14.19 -23.99
CA LEU A 192 2.94 14.86 -24.35
C LEU A 192 3.63 14.09 -25.49
N PHE A 193 3.73 14.69 -26.66
CA PHE A 193 4.37 14.09 -27.82
C PHE A 193 5.51 14.96 -28.34
N GLY A 194 6.43 14.35 -29.07
CA GLY A 194 7.60 15.04 -29.64
C GLY A 194 8.71 14.07 -29.97
N PRO A 195 9.87 14.53 -30.52
CA PRO A 195 10.96 13.69 -30.96
C PRO A 195 11.43 12.70 -29.89
N PRO A 196 11.92 11.51 -30.26
CA PRO A 196 12.45 10.53 -29.33
C PRO A 196 13.76 11.04 -28.71
N GLY A 197 13.92 10.76 -27.40
CA GLY A 197 15.13 11.09 -26.62
C GLY A 197 15.30 12.56 -26.25
N GLY A 198 15.68 12.82 -25.01
CA GLY A 198 16.20 14.12 -24.53
C GLY A 198 15.29 15.35 -24.52
N THR A 199 14.05 15.29 -25.01
CA THR A 199 13.16 16.45 -25.13
C THR A 199 12.39 16.80 -23.86
N GLY A 200 12.76 16.27 -22.70
CA GLY A 200 12.17 16.64 -21.42
C GLY A 200 10.72 16.20 -21.15
N LYS A 201 10.06 15.39 -22.01
CA LYS A 201 8.65 14.96 -21.82
C LYS A 201 8.42 14.29 -20.45
N THR A 202 9.26 13.34 -20.10
CA THR A 202 9.18 12.66 -18.79
C THR A 202 9.55 13.60 -17.64
N LEU A 203 10.49 14.53 -17.88
CA LEU A 203 10.90 15.51 -16.88
C LEU A 203 9.76 16.50 -16.59
N LEU A 204 9.06 16.97 -17.62
CA LEU A 204 7.86 17.80 -17.50
C LEU A 204 6.76 17.09 -16.70
N ALA A 205 6.50 15.80 -16.98
CA ALA A 205 5.51 15.04 -16.24
C ALA A 205 5.90 14.89 -14.76
N LYS A 206 7.19 14.67 -14.46
CA LYS A 206 7.71 14.61 -13.09
C LYS A 206 7.57 15.95 -12.36
N ALA A 207 7.87 17.07 -13.02
CA ALA A 207 7.73 18.39 -12.42
C ALA A 207 6.27 18.73 -12.10
N VAL A 208 5.33 18.39 -12.98
CA VAL A 208 3.89 18.52 -12.70
C VAL A 208 3.50 17.77 -11.43
N ALA A 209 3.95 16.53 -11.27
CA ALA A 209 3.64 15.72 -10.09
C ALA A 209 4.21 16.32 -8.79
N THR A 210 5.44 16.86 -8.84
CA THR A 210 6.09 17.51 -7.69
C THR A 210 5.35 18.78 -7.28
N GLU A 211 5.02 19.63 -8.24
CA GLU A 211 4.45 20.97 -7.98
C GLU A 211 2.95 20.96 -7.73
N SER A 212 2.24 19.89 -8.14
CA SER A 212 0.80 19.74 -7.87
C SER A 212 0.45 19.42 -6.42
N GLY A 213 1.45 19.35 -5.52
CA GLY A 213 1.21 19.33 -4.07
C GLY A 213 0.85 17.97 -3.49
N GLY A 214 1.52 16.90 -3.94
CA GLY A 214 1.39 15.56 -3.34
C GLY A 214 0.60 14.55 -4.17
N SER A 215 0.45 14.80 -5.46
CA SER A 215 -0.08 13.79 -6.37
C SER A 215 0.90 12.64 -6.52
N ASN A 216 0.44 11.41 -6.35
CA ASN A 216 1.26 10.22 -6.55
C ASN A 216 1.64 10.09 -8.04
N PHE A 217 2.94 10.04 -8.33
CA PHE A 217 3.44 9.81 -9.68
C PHE A 217 3.68 8.32 -9.90
N ILE A 218 2.92 7.74 -10.81
CA ILE A 218 3.04 6.32 -11.18
C ILE A 218 3.62 6.23 -12.58
N SER A 219 4.84 5.71 -12.69
CA SER A 219 5.50 5.50 -13.97
C SER A 219 5.18 4.10 -14.52
N VAL A 220 4.39 4.03 -15.59
CA VAL A 220 4.11 2.77 -16.30
C VAL A 220 4.98 2.70 -17.55
N ARG A 221 5.95 1.79 -17.57
CA ARG A 221 6.75 1.51 -18.77
C ARG A 221 5.97 0.55 -19.64
N GLY A 222 5.52 1.01 -20.79
CA GLY A 222 4.98 0.13 -21.82
C GLY A 222 6.03 -0.90 -22.21
N GLY A 223 5.71 -2.20 -22.05
CA GLY A 223 6.59 -3.27 -22.49
C GLY A 223 6.87 -3.11 -23.98
N ARG A 224 8.14 -3.14 -24.37
CA ARG A 224 8.51 -3.29 -25.79
C ARG A 224 7.91 -4.60 -26.26
N ARG A 225 6.87 -4.52 -27.10
CA ARG A 225 6.60 -5.63 -28.02
C ARG A 225 7.71 -5.59 -29.07
N CYS A 226 8.64 -6.53 -28.96
CA CYS A 226 9.46 -6.94 -30.10
C CYS A 226 8.68 -7.95 -30.90
#